data_c5c8e6d257016fc588ded46ed441f291
#
_entry.id   c5c8e6d257016fc588ded46ed441f291
#
_cell.length_a   1.000
_cell.length_b   1.000
_cell.length_c   1.000
_cell.angle_alpha   90.00
_cell.angle_beta   90.00
_cell.angle_gamma   90.00
#
_symmetry.space_group_name_H-M   'P 1'
#
loop_
_entity.id
_entity.type
_entity.pdbx_description
1 polymer ?
#
loop_
_entity_poly.entity_id
_entity_poly.type
_entity_poly.pdbx_seq_one_letter_code
_entity_poly.pdbx_strand_id
1 'polypeptide(L)'
;MNQLIEKQVDLRIRGDVLKTARESCGLDEEALANAVCLKSWHINQMENAEGHYYFYSMELKVRAAKKIGKYLGLEESSYLHLI
;
A
#
# COMPACT_ATOMS: atom_id res chain seq x y z
N MET A 1 -28.44 6.65 11.97
CA MET A 1 -27.90 6.57 11.77
C MET A 1 -26.93 6.25 11.70
N ASN A 2 -26.35 6.39 11.86
CA ASN A 2 -25.40 6.31 11.83
C ASN A 2 -24.66 5.55 11.72
N GLN A 3 -24.80 5.10 11.75
CA GLN A 3 -24.25 4.18 11.54
C GLN A 3 -23.40 3.86 10.64
N LEU A 4 -23.45 4.25 9.77
CA LEU A 4 -22.51 4.19 8.84
C LEU A 4 -21.22 4.38 9.32
N ILE A 5 -21.07 5.18 10.20
CA ILE A 5 -19.87 5.47 10.75
C ILE A 5 -19.21 4.30 11.29
N GLU A 6 -19.93 3.48 11.88
CA GLU A 6 -19.30 2.38 12.44
C GLU A 6 -18.86 1.46 11.43
N LYS A 7 -19.25 1.64 10.26
CA LYS A 7 -18.78 0.79 9.26
C LYS A 7 -17.44 1.16 8.81
N GLN A 8 -16.92 2.29 9.23
CA GLN A 8 -15.62 2.65 8.83
C GLN A 8 -14.66 1.71 9.43
N VAL A 9 -13.81 1.12 8.65
CA VAL A 9 -12.84 0.19 9.10
C VAL A 9 -11.50 0.80 8.91
N ASP A 10 -10.72 0.90 9.94
CA ASP A 10 -9.39 1.43 9.84
C ASP A 10 -8.47 0.34 9.35
N LEU A 11 -7.90 0.56 8.19
CA LEU A 11 -6.95 -0.38 7.63
C LEU A 11 -5.56 0.20 7.77
N ARG A 12 -4.61 -0.64 8.11
CA ARG A 12 -3.24 -0.21 8.22
C ARG A 12 -2.41 -0.98 7.24
N ILE A 13 -1.59 -0.26 6.49
CA ILE A 13 -0.70 -0.86 5.52
C ILE A 13 0.67 -0.97 6.14
N ARG A 14 1.23 -2.18 6.16
CA ARG A 14 2.57 -2.38 6.65
C ARG A 14 3.55 -2.08 5.53
N GLY A 15 3.93 -0.82 5.43
CA GLY A 15 4.86 -0.39 4.41
C GLY A 15 6.22 -1.07 4.51
N ASP A 16 6.63 -1.42 5.73
CA ASP A 16 7.88 -2.10 5.93
C ASP A 16 7.89 -3.48 5.27
N VAL A 17 6.75 -4.17 5.27
CA VAL A 17 6.64 -5.46 4.63
C VAL A 17 6.76 -5.30 3.12
N LEU A 18 6.09 -4.29 2.58
CA LEU A 18 6.16 -4.03 1.14
C LEU A 18 7.57 -3.66 0.73
N LYS A 19 8.24 -2.85 1.53
CA LYS A 19 9.59 -2.42 1.22
C LYS A 19 10.55 -3.60 1.23
N THR A 20 10.45 -4.45 2.24
CA THR A 20 11.32 -5.61 2.36
C THR A 20 11.12 -6.55 1.16
N ALA A 21 9.86 -6.75 0.77
CA ALA A 21 9.58 -7.62 -0.37
C ALA A 21 10.11 -7.02 -1.67
N ARG A 22 9.99 -5.71 -1.82
CA ARG A 22 10.52 -5.05 -3.01
C ARG A 22 12.04 -5.23 -3.09
N GLU A 23 12.70 -5.00 -1.98
CA GLU A 23 14.16 -5.13 -1.94
C GLU A 23 14.60 -6.57 -2.18
N SER A 24 13.84 -7.52 -1.65
CA SER A 24 14.15 -8.92 -1.86
C SER A 24 14.03 -9.31 -3.34
N CYS A 25 13.20 -8.58 -4.07
CA CYS A 25 13.07 -8.82 -5.51
C CYS A 25 14.09 -8.05 -6.31
N GLY A 26 14.97 -7.32 -5.65
CA GLY A 26 16.01 -6.56 -6.36
C GLY A 26 15.49 -5.34 -7.08
N LEU A 27 14.34 -4.80 -6.67
CA LEU A 27 13.73 -3.66 -7.35
C LEU A 27 13.95 -2.39 -6.57
N ASP A 28 14.27 -1.31 -7.28
CA ASP A 28 14.25 0.00 -6.63
C ASP A 28 12.84 0.57 -6.76
N GLU A 29 12.62 1.74 -6.17
CA GLU A 29 11.28 2.33 -6.16
C GLU A 29 10.78 2.62 -7.56
N GLU A 30 11.65 3.08 -8.43
CA GLU A 30 11.22 3.42 -9.77
C GLU A 30 10.85 2.18 -10.56
N ALA A 31 11.61 1.11 -10.43
CA ALA A 31 11.31 -0.12 -11.14
C ALA A 31 9.98 -0.69 -10.70
N LEU A 32 9.72 -0.70 -9.39
CA LEU A 32 8.44 -1.18 -8.91
C LEU A 32 7.31 -0.28 -9.38
N ALA A 33 7.51 1.02 -9.31
CA ALA A 33 6.48 1.97 -9.73
C ALA A 33 6.11 1.73 -11.19
N ASN A 34 7.10 1.56 -12.04
CA ASN A 34 6.84 1.31 -13.44
C ASN A 34 6.05 0.02 -13.65
N ALA A 35 6.38 -1.01 -12.88
CA ALA A 35 5.71 -2.30 -13.05
C ALA A 35 4.24 -2.23 -12.66
N VAL A 36 3.88 -1.37 -11.72
CA VAL A 36 2.50 -1.27 -11.27
C VAL A 36 1.81 0.02 -11.69
N CYS A 37 2.41 0.74 -12.65
CA CYS A 37 1.84 1.96 -13.22
C CYS A 37 1.61 3.05 -12.19
N LEU A 38 2.58 3.21 -11.31
CA LEU A 38 2.57 4.28 -10.32
C LEU A 38 3.82 5.11 -10.50
N LYS A 39 3.98 6.12 -9.66
CA LYS A 39 5.18 6.94 -9.65
C LYS A 39 6.05 6.51 -8.48
N SER A 40 7.35 6.77 -8.58
CA SER A 40 8.26 6.37 -7.51
C SER A 40 7.89 7.00 -6.18
N TRP A 41 7.36 8.23 -6.19
CA TRP A 41 6.97 8.87 -4.93
C TRP A 41 5.71 8.23 -4.34
N HIS A 42 4.90 7.57 -5.14
CA HIS A 42 3.80 6.79 -4.60
C HIS A 42 4.37 5.59 -3.83
N ILE A 43 5.40 4.95 -4.36
CA ILE A 43 6.01 3.81 -3.68
C ILE A 43 6.65 4.28 -2.37
N ASN A 44 7.36 5.39 -2.43
CA ASN A 44 7.99 5.92 -1.23
C ASN A 44 6.95 6.23 -0.16
N GLN A 45 5.86 6.87 -0.54
CA GLN A 45 4.80 7.21 0.39
C GLN A 45 4.18 5.94 0.97
N MET A 46 3.96 4.94 0.13
CA MET A 46 3.36 3.70 0.57
C MET A 46 4.21 3.01 1.62
N GLU A 47 5.51 3.05 1.44
CA GLU A 47 6.42 2.33 2.33
C GLU A 47 6.73 3.08 3.62
N ASN A 48 6.69 4.39 3.58
CA ASN A 48 7.22 5.19 4.68
C ASN A 48 6.23 6.10 5.39
N ALA A 49 5.01 6.21 4.93
CA ALA A 49 4.05 7.11 5.54
C ALA A 49 2.72 6.43 5.78
N GLU A 50 2.07 6.82 6.86
CA GLU A 50 0.80 6.18 7.18
C GLU A 50 -0.38 6.85 6.54
N GLY A 51 -0.30 8.13 6.24
CA GLY A 51 -1.41 8.83 5.64
C GLY A 51 -1.58 8.47 4.18
N HIS A 52 -2.58 9.07 3.55
CA HIS A 52 -2.83 8.81 2.14
C HIS A 52 -2.55 10.06 1.30
N TYR A 53 -1.62 10.88 1.75
CA TYR A 53 -1.39 12.21 1.22
C TYR A 53 -1.25 12.30 -0.29
N TYR A 54 -0.56 11.38 -0.91
CA TYR A 54 -0.41 11.39 -2.35
C TYR A 54 -1.44 10.52 -3.06
N PHE A 55 -2.42 10.04 -2.32
CA PHE A 55 -3.52 9.27 -2.87
C PHE A 55 -4.78 10.03 -2.51
N TYR A 56 -5.78 10.02 -3.36
CA TYR A 56 -6.97 10.80 -3.10
C TYR A 56 -7.70 10.37 -1.85
N SER A 57 -7.57 9.12 -1.46
CA SER A 57 -8.26 8.62 -0.30
C SER A 57 -7.51 7.40 0.21
N MET A 58 -7.84 6.99 1.42
CA MET A 58 -7.27 5.79 1.97
C MET A 58 -7.70 4.58 1.16
N GLU A 59 -8.90 4.61 0.63
CA GLU A 59 -9.37 3.53 -0.20
C GLU A 59 -8.52 3.38 -1.45
N LEU A 60 -8.14 4.46 -2.07
CA LEU A 60 -7.28 4.41 -3.24
C LEU A 60 -5.87 3.99 -2.88
N LYS A 61 -5.41 4.38 -1.71
CA LYS A 61 -4.10 3.94 -1.25
C LYS A 61 -4.10 2.43 -1.03
N VAL A 62 -5.16 1.90 -0.43
CA VAL A 62 -5.29 0.47 -0.21
C VAL A 62 -5.31 -0.29 -1.54
N ARG A 63 -6.00 0.26 -2.52
CA ARG A 63 -6.04 -0.35 -3.83
C ARG A 63 -4.66 -0.42 -4.44
N ALA A 64 -3.90 0.66 -4.32
CA ALA A 64 -2.54 0.69 -4.83
C ALA A 64 -1.67 -0.32 -4.07
N ALA A 65 -1.86 -0.43 -2.76
CA ALA A 65 -1.11 -1.39 -1.97
C ALA A 65 -1.38 -2.82 -2.44
N LYS A 66 -2.63 -3.12 -2.74
CA LYS A 66 -2.98 -4.46 -3.20
C LYS A 66 -2.34 -4.76 -4.55
N LYS A 67 -2.24 -3.77 -5.40
CA LYS A 67 -1.61 -3.94 -6.68
C LYS A 67 -0.13 -4.24 -6.50
N ILE A 68 0.51 -3.51 -5.61
CA ILE A 68 1.92 -3.72 -5.31
C ILE A 68 2.12 -5.10 -4.70
N GLY A 69 1.31 -5.44 -3.70
CA GLY A 69 1.43 -6.73 -3.02
C GLY A 69 1.28 -7.88 -3.96
N LYS A 70 0.31 -7.78 -4.87
CA LYS A 70 0.09 -8.83 -5.83
C LYS A 70 1.29 -8.99 -6.75
N TYR A 71 1.84 -7.88 -7.20
CA TYR A 71 3.01 -7.93 -8.07
C TYR A 71 4.20 -8.57 -7.35
N LEU A 72 4.35 -8.29 -6.07
CA LEU A 72 5.45 -8.82 -5.28
C LEU A 72 5.19 -10.24 -4.75
N GLY A 73 4.02 -10.79 -5.02
CA GLY A 73 3.71 -12.16 -4.61
C GLY A 73 3.33 -12.29 -3.15
N LEU A 74 2.82 -11.21 -2.55
CA LEU A 74 2.47 -11.23 -1.13
C LEU A 74 0.99 -11.51 -0.94
N GLU A 75 0.68 -12.14 0.19
CA GLU A 75 -0.70 -12.28 0.59
C GLU A 75 -1.13 -11.00 1.27
N GLU A 76 -2.38 -10.61 1.09
CA GLU A 76 -2.86 -9.36 1.67
C GLU A 76 -2.71 -9.31 3.17
N SER A 77 -2.89 -10.43 3.83
CA SER A 77 -2.80 -10.45 5.28
C SER A 77 -1.40 -10.12 5.79
N SER A 78 -0.39 -10.19 4.94
CA SER A 78 0.97 -9.88 5.40
C SER A 78 1.23 -8.38 5.48
N TYR A 79 0.49 -7.57 4.74
CA TYR A 79 0.74 -6.13 4.74
C TYR A 79 -0.50 -5.27 5.00
N LEU A 80 -1.68 -5.87 5.05
CA LEU A 80 -2.90 -5.12 5.21
C LEU A 80 -3.64 -5.64 6.43
N HIS A 81 -3.77 -4.79 7.43
CA HIS A 81 -4.35 -5.21 8.69
C HIS A 81 -5.52 -4.32 9.08
N LEU A 82 -6.48 -4.90 9.77
CA LEU A 82 -7.54 -4.15 10.39
C LEU A 82 -7.05 -3.70 11.74
N ILE A 83 -7.37 -2.49 12.09
CA ILE A 83 -6.98 -1.97 13.40
C ILE A 83 -8.12 -2.09 14.39
#